data_6c66a42487ddb99104843b2fe24ee99f
#
_entry.id   6c66a42487ddb99104843b2fe24ee99f
#
_cell.length_a   1.000
_cell.length_b   1.000
_cell.length_c   1.000
_cell.angle_alpha   90.00
_cell.angle_beta   90.00
_cell.angle_gamma   90.00
#
_symmetry.space_group_name_H-M   'P 1'
#
loop_
_entity.id
_entity.type
_entity.pdbx_description
1 polymer ?
#
loop_
_entity_poly.entity_id
_entity_poly.type
_entity_poly.pdbx_seq_one_letter_code
_entity_poly.pdbx_strand_id
1 'polypeptide(L)'
;DGSGGDRELHSYTYLTDSYAAGGMWERSEEFDNEQHRWDITLPLTPELGESVNQAYFFHPGQGYGEGDPRHQSRHAQILPDRGVVMALYPIPEDEDSTIVGVLPKGEWIREERALFGLACGVYLAVYLRHSYEAEEAEDRLNVRSAGEFGGVVIEAAGLEEAESLDADDLAGFAELMRGRAPVFAADGRGVSYRSLQSRRLE
;
A
#
# COMPACT_ATOMS: atom_id res chain seq x y z
N ASP A 1 -26.38 -29.58 12.77
CA ASP A 1 -26.77 -28.18 13.01
C ASP A 1 -25.52 -27.33 12.80
N GLY A 2 -25.28 -26.95 11.53
CA GLY A 2 -24.22 -26.03 11.18
C GLY A 2 -24.71 -24.60 11.39
N SER A 3 -24.41 -24.00 12.52
CA SER A 3 -24.48 -22.56 12.68
C SER A 3 -23.35 -21.91 11.87
N GLY A 4 -23.58 -21.74 10.58
CA GLY A 4 -22.80 -20.86 9.77
C GLY A 4 -22.99 -19.46 10.31
N GLY A 5 -22.09 -18.97 11.15
CA GLY A 5 -22.04 -17.58 11.52
C GLY A 5 -21.91 -16.78 10.24
N ASP A 6 -22.80 -15.81 10.03
CA ASP A 6 -22.68 -14.82 8.96
C ASP A 6 -21.31 -14.13 9.13
N ARG A 7 -20.38 -14.48 8.26
CA ARG A 7 -19.05 -13.84 8.22
C ARG A 7 -19.16 -12.69 7.25
N GLU A 8 -19.14 -11.49 7.76
CA GLU A 8 -19.12 -10.29 6.96
C GLU A 8 -17.74 -10.13 6.29
N LEU A 9 -17.69 -10.29 4.97
CA LEU A 9 -16.55 -9.90 4.17
C LEU A 9 -16.74 -8.46 3.71
N HIS A 10 -15.90 -7.55 4.18
CA HIS A 10 -15.90 -6.18 3.71
C HIS A 10 -14.97 -6.04 2.51
N SER A 11 -15.46 -5.41 1.46
CA SER A 11 -14.65 -5.06 0.30
C SER A 11 -14.91 -3.62 -0.13
N TYR A 12 -13.88 -2.99 -0.65
CA TYR A 12 -13.95 -1.64 -1.20
C TYR A 12 -13.20 -1.60 -2.52
N THR A 13 -13.77 -0.92 -3.51
CA THR A 13 -13.10 -0.66 -4.78
C THR A 13 -13.41 0.76 -5.24
N TYR A 14 -12.38 1.51 -5.54
CA TYR A 14 -12.44 2.84 -6.12
C TYR A 14 -11.80 2.81 -7.51
N LEU A 15 -12.53 3.27 -8.51
CA LEU A 15 -12.09 3.27 -9.91
C LEU A 15 -12.01 4.70 -10.42
N THR A 16 -10.94 5.00 -11.13
CA THR A 16 -10.75 6.23 -11.89
C THR A 16 -10.35 5.87 -13.33
N ASP A 17 -10.23 6.86 -14.21
CA ASP A 17 -9.69 6.64 -15.55
C ASP A 17 -8.18 6.31 -15.52
N SER A 18 -7.50 6.60 -14.41
CA SER A 18 -6.05 6.46 -14.27
C SER A 18 -5.61 5.24 -13.47
N TYR A 19 -6.39 4.81 -12.46
CA TYR A 19 -6.04 3.69 -11.58
C TYR A 19 -7.26 3.11 -10.88
N ALA A 20 -7.06 1.95 -10.26
CA ALA A 20 -8.00 1.36 -9.32
C ALA A 20 -7.34 1.20 -7.95
N ALA A 21 -8.08 1.44 -6.88
CA ALA A 21 -7.63 1.18 -5.52
C ALA A 21 -8.68 0.36 -4.78
N GLY A 22 -8.27 -0.64 -4.04
CA GLY A 22 -9.22 -1.47 -3.33
C GLY A 22 -8.60 -2.36 -2.27
N GLY A 23 -9.47 -2.96 -1.48
CA GLY A 23 -9.07 -3.87 -0.42
C GLY A 23 -10.21 -4.70 0.11
N MET A 24 -9.83 -5.74 0.82
CA MET A 24 -10.72 -6.63 1.56
C MET A 24 -10.20 -6.78 2.98
N TRP A 25 -11.11 -6.81 3.96
CA TRP A 25 -10.76 -7.01 5.37
C TRP A 25 -11.82 -7.88 6.08
N GLU A 26 -11.52 -8.24 7.33
CA GLU A 26 -12.34 -9.14 8.15
C GLU A 26 -12.54 -10.53 7.55
N ARG A 27 -11.45 -11.10 7.10
CA ARG A 27 -11.43 -12.37 6.44
C ARG A 27 -11.46 -13.54 7.41
N SER A 28 -12.16 -14.61 7.01
CA SER A 28 -12.21 -15.86 7.75
C SER A 28 -10.81 -16.46 7.95
N GLU A 29 -10.53 -16.92 9.18
CA GLU A 29 -9.28 -17.64 9.53
C GLU A 29 -9.14 -18.99 8.80
N GLU A 30 -10.23 -19.53 8.22
CA GLU A 30 -10.26 -20.87 7.59
C GLU A 30 -9.74 -20.86 6.14
N PHE A 31 -9.52 -19.72 5.55
CA PHE A 31 -9.00 -19.63 4.20
C PHE A 31 -7.68 -18.86 4.20
N ASP A 32 -6.57 -19.59 4.22
CA ASP A 32 -5.27 -19.08 3.80
C ASP A 32 -5.39 -18.74 2.33
N ASN A 33 -5.58 -17.48 2.08
CA ASN A 33 -5.99 -17.07 0.78
C ASN A 33 -4.82 -16.60 -0.08
N GLU A 34 -4.89 -17.02 -1.30
CA GLU A 34 -3.92 -16.83 -2.35
C GLU A 34 -3.89 -15.40 -2.95
N GLN A 35 -4.55 -14.42 -2.32
CA GLN A 35 -4.62 -13.07 -2.84
C GLN A 35 -4.21 -12.03 -1.80
N HIS A 36 -3.49 -11.01 -2.23
CA HIS A 36 -3.22 -9.85 -1.39
C HIS A 36 -4.54 -9.15 -0.99
N ARG A 37 -4.55 -8.57 0.19
CA ARG A 37 -5.78 -8.04 0.79
C ARG A 37 -6.17 -6.67 0.27
N TRP A 38 -5.22 -5.96 -0.31
CA TRP A 38 -5.43 -4.65 -0.91
C TRP A 38 -4.36 -4.36 -1.94
N ASP A 39 -4.70 -3.54 -2.92
CA ASP A 39 -3.77 -3.02 -3.90
C ASP A 39 -4.20 -1.68 -4.48
N ILE A 40 -3.26 -1.04 -5.15
CA ILE A 40 -3.51 -0.02 -6.15
C ILE A 40 -3.08 -0.62 -7.47
N THR A 41 -4.01 -0.75 -8.40
CA THR A 41 -3.79 -1.31 -9.74
C THR A 41 -3.65 -0.19 -10.75
N LEU A 42 -2.56 -0.21 -11.50
CA LEU A 42 -2.24 0.73 -12.57
C LEU A 42 -2.70 0.20 -13.92
N PRO A 43 -2.92 1.08 -14.92
CA PRO A 43 -3.23 0.66 -16.27
C PRO A 43 -2.10 -0.19 -16.86
N LEU A 44 -2.49 -1.16 -17.68
CA LEU A 44 -1.55 -1.90 -18.52
C LEU A 44 -1.19 -1.02 -19.71
N THR A 45 -0.01 -0.46 -19.71
CA THR A 45 0.51 0.35 -20.81
C THR A 45 1.68 -0.36 -21.51
N PRO A 46 2.00 -0.05 -22.77
CA PRO A 46 3.15 -0.63 -23.44
C PRO A 46 4.48 -0.40 -22.71
N GLU A 47 4.62 0.73 -22.02
CA GLU A 47 5.81 1.10 -21.24
C GLU A 47 6.00 0.22 -20.00
N LEU A 48 4.92 -0.36 -19.49
CA LEU A 48 4.97 -1.29 -18.37
C LEU A 48 5.72 -2.57 -18.75
N GLY A 49 5.58 -3.03 -20.00
CA GLY A 49 6.18 -4.28 -20.46
C GLY A 49 5.69 -5.48 -19.62
N GLU A 50 6.64 -6.25 -19.10
CA GLU A 50 6.38 -7.39 -18.21
C GLU A 50 6.37 -7.01 -16.72
N SER A 51 6.42 -5.71 -16.40
CA SER A 51 6.42 -5.24 -15.02
C SER A 51 5.08 -5.48 -14.34
N VAL A 52 5.09 -5.64 -13.02
CA VAL A 52 3.86 -5.66 -12.23
C VAL A 52 3.14 -4.32 -12.35
N ASN A 53 1.83 -4.35 -12.43
CA ASN A 53 0.97 -3.16 -12.50
C ASN A 53 0.25 -2.87 -11.17
N GLN A 54 0.77 -3.38 -10.07
CA GLN A 54 0.15 -3.26 -8.76
C GLN A 54 1.14 -2.70 -7.75
N ALA A 55 0.60 -1.92 -6.78
CA ALA A 55 1.30 -1.47 -5.60
C ALA A 55 0.57 -1.97 -4.36
N TYR A 56 1.24 -2.71 -3.50
CA TYR A 56 0.67 -3.25 -2.27
C TYR A 56 1.74 -3.58 -1.25
N PHE A 57 1.33 -3.72 0.02
CA PHE A 57 2.15 -4.25 1.10
C PHE A 57 1.41 -5.37 1.83
N PHE A 58 2.15 -6.23 2.48
CA PHE A 58 1.62 -7.31 3.28
C PHE A 58 2.63 -7.75 4.36
N HIS A 59 2.13 -8.43 5.38
CA HIS A 59 2.96 -9.19 6.30
C HIS A 59 2.95 -10.66 5.88
N PRO A 60 4.13 -11.27 5.63
CA PRO A 60 4.21 -12.68 5.23
C PRO A 60 3.64 -13.62 6.29
N GLY A 61 2.88 -14.62 5.86
CA GLY A 61 2.43 -15.72 6.70
C GLY A 61 3.51 -16.77 6.89
N GLN A 62 3.33 -17.64 7.88
CA GLN A 62 4.27 -18.72 8.15
C GLN A 62 4.17 -19.83 7.09
N GLY A 63 5.31 -20.45 6.76
CA GLY A 63 5.37 -21.67 5.96
C GLY A 63 5.57 -21.49 4.46
N TYR A 64 5.62 -20.26 3.96
CA TYR A 64 5.86 -19.96 2.55
C TYR A 64 7.00 -18.96 2.38
N GLY A 65 7.66 -19.01 1.22
CA GLY A 65 8.80 -18.14 0.95
C GLY A 65 8.49 -16.66 1.16
N GLU A 66 9.44 -15.95 1.70
CA GLU A 66 9.35 -14.50 1.87
C GLU A 66 9.01 -13.83 0.54
N GLY A 67 8.03 -12.93 0.56
CA GLY A 67 7.61 -12.18 -0.61
C GLY A 67 6.53 -12.83 -1.47
N ASP A 68 5.98 -13.99 -1.09
CA ASP A 68 4.82 -14.55 -1.76
C ASP A 68 3.52 -13.94 -1.21
N PRO A 69 2.83 -13.06 -1.98
CA PRO A 69 1.63 -12.39 -1.51
C PRO A 69 0.43 -13.31 -1.30
N ARG A 70 0.51 -14.56 -1.75
CA ARG A 70 -0.55 -15.56 -1.57
C ARG A 70 -0.68 -15.99 -0.12
N HIS A 71 0.39 -15.89 0.64
CA HIS A 71 0.49 -16.37 2.01
C HIS A 71 0.70 -15.22 3.00
N GLN A 72 -0.26 -14.33 3.04
CA GLN A 72 -0.25 -13.22 3.98
C GLN A 72 -0.70 -13.66 5.37
N SER A 73 -0.09 -13.09 6.40
CA SER A 73 -0.59 -13.23 7.75
C SER A 73 -1.95 -12.52 7.91
N ARG A 74 -2.64 -12.87 8.99
CA ARG A 74 -3.91 -12.21 9.36
C ARG A 74 -3.73 -10.84 10.02
N HIS A 75 -2.50 -10.47 10.36
CA HIS A 75 -2.19 -9.27 11.12
C HIS A 75 -2.20 -8.03 10.22
N ALA A 76 -3.36 -7.64 9.72
CA ALA A 76 -3.54 -6.45 8.92
C ALA A 76 -4.86 -5.76 9.27
N GLN A 77 -4.78 -4.47 9.57
CA GLN A 77 -5.94 -3.58 9.68
C GLN A 77 -5.88 -2.61 8.50
N ILE A 78 -6.89 -2.60 7.66
CA ILE A 78 -6.87 -1.91 6.37
C ILE A 78 -8.02 -0.92 6.31
N LEU A 79 -7.72 0.31 5.93
CA LEU A 79 -8.70 1.35 5.64
C LEU A 79 -8.47 1.90 4.23
N PRO A 80 -9.25 1.49 3.24
CA PRO A 80 -9.27 2.12 1.92
C PRO A 80 -10.26 3.29 1.89
N ASP A 81 -9.87 4.39 1.28
CA ASP A 81 -10.75 5.49 0.95
C ASP A 81 -10.31 6.17 -0.34
N ARG A 82 -11.08 6.01 -1.42
CA ARG A 82 -10.76 6.51 -2.76
C ARG A 82 -9.37 6.04 -3.22
N GLY A 83 -8.48 6.98 -3.62
CA GLY A 83 -7.11 6.68 -4.03
C GLY A 83 -6.13 6.41 -2.89
N VAL A 84 -6.60 6.28 -1.65
CA VAL A 84 -5.77 6.05 -0.48
C VAL A 84 -6.02 4.66 0.09
N VAL A 85 -4.96 3.97 0.48
CA VAL A 85 -5.03 2.79 1.35
C VAL A 85 -4.10 3.00 2.53
N MET A 86 -4.63 2.89 3.73
CA MET A 86 -3.86 2.86 4.97
C MET A 86 -3.89 1.44 5.53
N ALA A 87 -2.75 0.93 5.95
CA ALA A 87 -2.66 -0.38 6.58
C ALA A 87 -1.76 -0.33 7.82
N LEU A 88 -2.23 -0.93 8.90
CA LEU A 88 -1.46 -1.17 10.11
C LEU A 88 -1.28 -2.67 10.31
N TYR A 89 -0.11 -3.06 10.79
CA TYR A 89 0.28 -4.44 10.99
C TYR A 89 0.62 -4.68 12.47
N PRO A 90 -0.38 -5.00 13.31
CA PRO A 90 -0.17 -5.32 14.73
C PRO A 90 0.36 -6.75 14.87
N ILE A 91 1.62 -6.95 14.51
CA ILE A 91 2.28 -8.24 14.51
C ILE A 91 2.68 -8.61 15.94
N PRO A 92 2.41 -9.84 16.42
CA PRO A 92 2.85 -10.31 17.72
C PRO A 92 4.38 -10.24 17.90
N GLU A 93 4.84 -10.06 19.15
CA GLU A 93 6.27 -9.92 19.48
C GLU A 93 7.10 -11.17 19.15
N ASP A 94 6.47 -12.34 19.06
CA ASP A 94 7.10 -13.62 18.73
C ASP A 94 7.16 -13.91 17.21
N GLU A 95 6.63 -13.02 16.38
CA GLU A 95 6.68 -13.11 14.93
C GLU A 95 7.63 -12.06 14.34
N ASP A 96 8.14 -12.33 13.12
CA ASP A 96 8.93 -11.36 12.37
C ASP A 96 8.06 -10.12 12.03
N SER A 97 8.50 -8.96 12.48
CA SER A 97 7.77 -7.70 12.29
C SER A 97 7.95 -7.06 10.90
N THR A 98 8.62 -7.74 9.98
CA THR A 98 8.91 -7.21 8.64
C THR A 98 7.67 -7.24 7.76
N ILE A 99 7.27 -6.09 7.24
CA ILE A 99 6.30 -6.00 6.15
C ILE A 99 7.02 -5.91 4.81
N VAL A 100 6.42 -6.48 3.78
CA VAL A 100 6.95 -6.53 2.42
C VAL A 100 6.03 -5.75 1.49
N GLY A 101 6.63 -4.94 0.65
CA GLY A 101 5.95 -4.18 -0.40
C GLY A 101 6.39 -4.60 -1.79
N VAL A 102 5.44 -4.55 -2.71
CA VAL A 102 5.67 -4.69 -4.15
C VAL A 102 5.17 -3.42 -4.81
N LEU A 103 6.06 -2.77 -5.54
CA LEU A 103 5.76 -1.55 -6.28
C LEU A 103 6.10 -1.74 -7.75
N PRO A 104 5.38 -1.09 -8.67
CA PRO A 104 5.67 -1.19 -10.10
C PRO A 104 7.01 -0.55 -10.44
N LYS A 105 7.60 -0.96 -11.54
CA LYS A 105 8.73 -0.24 -12.14
C LYS A 105 8.29 1.17 -12.54
N GLY A 106 9.19 2.12 -12.36
CA GLY A 106 8.96 3.52 -12.68
C GLY A 106 10.11 4.39 -12.19
N GLU A 107 9.88 5.67 -12.17
CA GLU A 107 10.79 6.62 -11.54
C GLU A 107 10.43 6.73 -10.06
N TRP A 108 11.44 6.62 -9.18
CA TRP A 108 11.22 6.66 -7.73
C TRP A 108 12.20 7.61 -7.03
N ILE A 109 11.65 8.56 -6.29
CA ILE A 109 12.37 9.37 -5.30
C ILE A 109 12.28 8.63 -3.98
N ARG A 110 13.42 8.28 -3.38
CA ARG A 110 13.51 7.49 -2.16
C ARG A 110 13.97 8.36 -1.00
N GLU A 111 13.22 8.33 0.09
CA GLU A 111 13.51 9.04 1.33
C GLU A 111 13.51 8.05 2.49
N GLU A 112 13.91 8.45 3.68
CA GLU A 112 14.11 7.55 4.83
C GLU A 112 12.87 6.67 5.14
N ARG A 113 11.67 7.26 5.04
CA ARG A 113 10.39 6.58 5.33
C ARG A 113 9.32 6.87 4.28
N ALA A 114 9.71 7.30 3.11
CA ALA A 114 8.78 7.58 2.02
C ALA A 114 9.38 7.24 0.66
N LEU A 115 8.51 6.88 -0.28
CA LEU A 115 8.84 6.75 -1.69
C LEU A 115 7.78 7.51 -2.49
N PHE A 116 8.24 8.30 -3.45
CA PHE A 116 7.36 8.98 -4.39
C PHE A 116 7.67 8.49 -5.79
N GLY A 117 6.69 8.00 -6.49
CA GLY A 117 6.90 7.34 -7.79
C GLY A 117 5.98 7.85 -8.89
N LEU A 118 6.45 7.65 -10.10
CA LEU A 118 5.67 7.80 -11.33
C LEU A 118 5.80 6.51 -12.14
N ALA A 119 4.68 5.83 -12.32
CA ALA A 119 4.59 4.62 -13.10
C ALA A 119 3.29 4.60 -13.91
N CYS A 120 3.36 4.29 -15.20
CA CYS A 120 2.17 4.18 -16.09
C CYS A 120 1.25 5.41 -16.07
N GLY A 121 1.81 6.61 -15.95
CA GLY A 121 1.02 7.84 -15.87
C GLY A 121 0.29 8.06 -14.54
N VAL A 122 0.68 7.34 -13.49
CA VAL A 122 0.12 7.45 -12.14
C VAL A 122 1.21 7.83 -11.16
N TYR A 123 0.98 8.86 -10.37
CA TYR A 123 1.80 9.18 -9.23
C TYR A 123 1.41 8.34 -8.02
N LEU A 124 2.41 7.87 -7.29
CA LEU A 124 2.26 7.10 -6.07
C LEU A 124 3.08 7.74 -4.95
N ALA A 125 2.44 8.02 -3.82
CA ALA A 125 3.11 8.36 -2.58
C ALA A 125 2.99 7.20 -1.60
N VAL A 126 4.11 6.70 -1.14
CA VAL A 126 4.20 5.58 -0.19
C VAL A 126 4.88 6.10 1.06
N TYR A 127 4.20 6.01 2.19
CA TYR A 127 4.76 6.39 3.49
C TYR A 127 4.80 5.19 4.40
N LEU A 128 5.92 5.00 5.06
CA LEU A 128 6.15 3.89 5.98
C LEU A 128 6.36 4.42 7.41
N ARG A 129 5.89 3.68 8.38
CA ARG A 129 6.14 4.02 9.78
C ARG A 129 7.61 3.91 10.16
N HIS A 130 8.30 2.89 9.64
CA HIS A 130 9.70 2.63 9.87
C HIS A 130 10.52 2.84 8.59
N SER A 131 11.83 2.91 8.74
CA SER A 131 12.74 2.89 7.59
C SER A 131 12.59 1.60 6.79
N TYR A 132 13.08 1.60 5.58
CA TYR A 132 12.94 0.48 4.66
C TYR A 132 14.22 0.24 3.87
N GLU A 133 14.29 -0.96 3.31
CA GLU A 133 15.21 -1.31 2.23
C GLU A 133 14.41 -1.49 0.95
N ALA A 134 14.97 -1.06 -0.18
CA ALA A 134 14.35 -1.22 -1.49
C ALA A 134 15.32 -1.78 -2.49
N GLU A 135 14.92 -2.84 -3.18
CA GLU A 135 15.70 -3.57 -4.18
C GLU A 135 14.93 -3.64 -5.50
N GLU A 136 15.61 -3.24 -6.59
CA GLU A 136 15.04 -3.36 -7.92
C GLU A 136 15.18 -4.80 -8.42
N ALA A 137 14.06 -5.39 -8.81
CA ALA A 137 13.99 -6.65 -9.52
C ALA A 137 13.68 -6.40 -11.02
N GLU A 138 13.65 -7.47 -11.79
CA GLU A 138 13.43 -7.37 -13.24
C GLU A 138 12.08 -6.73 -13.58
N ASP A 139 11.03 -7.03 -12.81
CA ASP A 139 9.65 -6.64 -13.08
C ASP A 139 9.03 -5.71 -12.01
N ARG A 140 9.78 -5.34 -10.94
CA ARG A 140 9.24 -4.60 -9.80
C ARG A 140 10.31 -3.92 -8.95
N LEU A 141 9.85 -3.09 -8.02
CA LEU A 141 10.62 -2.63 -6.87
C LEU A 141 10.11 -3.37 -5.62
N ASN A 142 10.98 -4.15 -4.99
CA ASN A 142 10.67 -4.79 -3.72
C ASN A 142 11.05 -3.86 -2.56
N VAL A 143 10.19 -3.78 -1.56
CA VAL A 143 10.39 -2.95 -0.37
C VAL A 143 10.25 -3.82 0.88
N ARG A 144 11.14 -3.66 1.85
CA ARG A 144 11.08 -4.34 3.15
C ARG A 144 11.19 -3.31 4.25
N SER A 145 10.29 -3.34 5.20
CA SER A 145 10.30 -2.43 6.35
C SER A 145 10.10 -3.24 7.62
N ALA A 146 11.11 -3.23 8.48
CA ALA A 146 11.09 -3.94 9.76
C ALA A 146 10.87 -2.96 10.92
N GLY A 147 10.09 -3.37 11.89
CA GLY A 147 9.83 -2.62 13.10
C GLY A 147 8.49 -3.00 13.72
N GLU A 148 8.40 -2.87 15.04
CA GLU A 148 7.16 -3.13 15.77
C GLU A 148 6.01 -2.25 15.24
N PHE A 149 4.83 -2.83 15.17
CA PHE A 149 3.63 -2.15 14.68
C PHE A 149 3.85 -1.47 13.33
N GLY A 150 4.25 -2.25 12.32
CA GLY A 150 4.43 -1.78 10.95
C GLY A 150 3.19 -1.03 10.44
N GLY A 151 3.43 -0.06 9.58
CA GLY A 151 2.35 0.71 8.97
C GLY A 151 2.75 1.30 7.64
N VAL A 152 1.79 1.42 6.73
CA VAL A 152 1.97 2.01 5.42
C VAL A 152 0.75 2.83 5.03
N VAL A 153 0.98 3.94 4.36
CA VAL A 153 -0.05 4.71 3.66
C VAL A 153 0.38 4.84 2.21
N ILE A 154 -0.48 4.47 1.29
CA ILE A 154 -0.29 4.72 -0.14
C ILE A 154 -1.40 5.62 -0.64
N GLU A 155 -1.06 6.67 -1.37
CA GLU A 155 -1.99 7.47 -2.15
C GLU A 155 -1.58 7.48 -3.61
N ALA A 156 -2.54 7.20 -4.50
CA ALA A 156 -2.40 7.33 -5.94
C ALA A 156 -3.06 8.61 -6.44
N ALA A 157 -2.45 9.23 -7.44
CA ALA A 157 -3.02 10.38 -8.15
C ALA A 157 -2.77 10.24 -9.65
N GLY A 158 -3.78 10.53 -10.46
CA GLY A 158 -3.62 10.71 -11.91
C GLY A 158 -2.81 11.97 -12.22
N LEU A 159 -2.27 12.07 -13.44
CA LEU A 159 -1.50 13.24 -13.87
C LEU A 159 -2.32 14.53 -13.77
N GLU A 160 -3.56 14.52 -14.28
CA GLU A 160 -4.44 15.70 -14.25
C GLU A 160 -4.81 16.12 -12.81
N GLU A 161 -4.96 15.14 -11.91
CA GLU A 161 -5.23 15.43 -10.50
C GLU A 161 -4.02 16.11 -9.84
N ALA A 162 -2.81 15.63 -10.10
CA ALA A 162 -1.58 16.22 -9.59
C ALA A 162 -1.33 17.62 -10.17
N GLU A 163 -1.51 17.79 -11.49
CA GLU A 163 -1.39 19.07 -12.18
C GLU A 163 -2.36 20.12 -11.60
N SER A 164 -3.58 19.72 -11.27
CA SER A 164 -4.56 20.61 -10.62
C SER A 164 -4.11 21.13 -9.24
N LEU A 165 -3.08 20.53 -8.67
CA LEU A 165 -2.47 20.89 -7.39
C LEU A 165 -1.04 21.45 -7.55
N ASP A 166 -0.72 21.96 -8.75
CA ASP A 166 0.58 22.53 -9.11
C ASP A 166 1.75 21.52 -9.06
N ALA A 167 1.48 20.24 -9.27
CA ALA A 167 2.49 19.19 -9.36
C ALA A 167 2.59 18.67 -10.81
N ASP A 168 3.45 19.30 -11.60
CA ASP A 168 3.59 19.06 -13.04
C ASP A 168 4.57 17.90 -13.36
N ASP A 169 5.37 17.51 -12.38
CA ASP A 169 6.34 16.42 -12.50
C ASP A 169 6.50 15.64 -11.17
N LEU A 170 7.31 14.59 -11.20
CA LEU A 170 7.55 13.76 -10.02
C LEU A 170 8.19 14.54 -8.86
N ALA A 171 9.06 15.51 -9.15
CA ALA A 171 9.69 16.34 -8.12
C ALA A 171 8.65 17.25 -7.44
N GLY A 172 7.77 17.87 -8.23
CA GLY A 172 6.65 18.68 -7.73
C GLY A 172 5.66 17.86 -6.93
N PHE A 173 5.32 16.66 -7.40
CA PHE A 173 4.49 15.73 -6.66
C PHE A 173 5.13 15.32 -5.32
N ALA A 174 6.40 14.97 -5.31
CA ALA A 174 7.10 14.64 -4.07
C ALA A 174 7.12 15.80 -3.08
N GLU A 175 7.33 17.04 -3.54
CA GLU A 175 7.29 18.22 -2.68
C GLU A 175 5.91 18.44 -2.06
N LEU A 176 4.85 18.34 -2.87
CA LEU A 176 3.47 18.41 -2.40
C LEU A 176 3.18 17.36 -1.32
N MET A 177 3.62 16.12 -1.56
CA MET A 177 3.32 14.98 -0.68
C MET A 177 4.17 14.97 0.60
N ARG A 178 5.38 15.52 0.60
CA ARG A 178 6.17 15.72 1.84
C ARG A 178 5.42 16.54 2.88
N GLY A 179 4.69 17.57 2.44
CA GLY A 179 3.85 18.38 3.31
C GLY A 179 2.63 17.66 3.88
N ARG A 180 2.36 16.44 3.43
CA ARG A 180 1.18 15.65 3.78
C ARG A 180 1.50 14.33 4.47
N ALA A 181 2.74 14.12 4.90
CA ALA A 181 3.15 12.88 5.54
C ALA A 181 2.17 12.46 6.66
N PRO A 182 1.82 11.17 6.75
CA PRO A 182 0.92 10.68 7.80
C PRO A 182 1.54 10.81 9.18
N VAL A 183 0.69 10.88 10.19
CA VAL A 183 1.10 10.80 11.59
C VAL A 183 0.74 9.43 12.12
N PHE A 184 1.74 8.62 12.39
CA PHE A 184 1.60 7.33 13.07
C PHE A 184 1.61 7.56 14.58
N ALA A 185 0.64 6.98 15.29
CA ALA A 185 0.60 7.04 16.75
C ALA A 185 1.84 6.37 17.37
N ALA A 186 2.32 6.92 18.46
CA ALA A 186 3.53 6.42 19.11
C ALA A 186 3.41 4.95 19.57
N ASP A 187 2.21 4.55 19.99
CA ASP A 187 1.88 3.17 20.39
C ASP A 187 1.63 2.22 19.19
N GLY A 188 1.71 2.73 17.95
CA GLY A 188 1.51 1.95 16.74
C GLY A 188 0.07 1.55 16.41
N ARG A 189 -0.88 1.97 17.20
CA ARG A 189 -2.28 1.55 17.08
C ARG A 189 -3.14 2.49 16.27
N GLY A 190 -2.54 3.52 15.70
CA GLY A 190 -3.28 4.48 14.90
C GLY A 190 -2.41 5.16 13.86
N VAL A 191 -3.06 5.64 12.82
CA VAL A 191 -2.47 6.50 11.79
C VAL A 191 -3.51 7.53 11.37
N SER A 192 -3.10 8.78 11.23
CA SER A 192 -3.93 9.80 10.63
C SER A 192 -3.28 10.35 9.38
N TYR A 193 -4.08 10.61 8.36
CA TYR A 193 -3.63 11.08 7.07
C TYR A 193 -4.60 12.11 6.48
N ARG A 194 -4.06 13.10 5.78
CA ARG A 194 -4.87 14.04 5.00
C ARG A 194 -4.58 13.83 3.52
N SER A 195 -5.52 13.19 2.83
CA SER A 195 -5.42 12.91 1.40
C SER A 195 -5.36 14.18 0.53
N LEU A 196 -4.97 14.01 -0.73
CA LEU A 196 -5.00 15.09 -1.75
C LEU A 196 -6.40 15.69 -1.89
N GLN A 197 -7.44 14.90 -1.72
CA GLN A 197 -8.83 15.36 -1.73
C GLN A 197 -9.25 16.03 -0.41
N SER A 198 -8.29 16.41 0.43
CA SER A 198 -8.48 17.12 1.71
C SER A 198 -9.36 16.37 2.73
N ARG A 199 -9.45 15.05 2.62
CA ARG A 199 -10.12 14.21 3.60
C ARG A 199 -9.16 13.79 4.69
N ARG A 200 -9.61 13.89 5.94
CA ARG A 200 -8.89 13.33 7.09
C ARG A 200 -9.33 11.88 7.27
N LEU A 201 -8.37 10.98 7.35
CA LEU A 201 -8.54 9.55 7.55
C LEU A 201 -7.84 9.16 8.86
N GLU A 202 -8.51 8.33 9.66
CA GLU A 202 -8.00 7.85 10.96
C GLU A 202 -8.36 6.38 11.18
#